data_b513cb034617f26441a1c4119e1bea3f
#
_entry.id   b513cb034617f26441a1c4119e1bea3f
#
_cell.length_a   1.000
_cell.length_b   1.000
_cell.length_c   1.000
_cell.angle_alpha   90.00
_cell.angle_beta   90.00
_cell.angle_gamma   90.00
#
_symmetry.space_group_name_H-M   'P 1'
#
loop_
_entity.id
_entity.type
_entity.pdbx_description
1 polymer ?
#
loop_
_entity_poly.entity_id
_entity_poly.type
_entity_poly.pdbx_seq_one_letter_code
_entity_poly.pdbx_strand_id
1 'polypeptide(L)'
;CIRDRPSTETMFYALGQYGIETGLNEDVINKVNDYFKPIKQKYVDSGRISAKSMATDAQALVYKVPGGMLSNMIANLTDMKAMDKFDAALKEIPEVRKDLGYPPLVTPLSQMVGNQAVTNVLMGERYKIVSKEVQNYFRGQYGIAPAPVSESLQAKILGEGGKPVDCRIDDAKRTGEDFKKAKEALGDLARSEEDVMSYICYPDQAMKFFEDRKAKEENVCTLSLIHISEPTRLLS
;
A
#
# COMPACT_ATOMS: atom_id res chain seq x y z
N CYS A 1 -9.17 9.68 -0.53
CA CYS A 1 -10.03 9.91 0.64
C CYS A 1 -11.28 10.77 0.41
N ILE A 2 -11.72 10.95 -0.84
CA ILE A 2 -12.95 11.70 -1.14
C ILE A 2 -14.20 11.03 -0.57
N ARG A 3 -14.15 9.71 -0.33
CA ARG A 3 -15.29 8.93 0.15
C ARG A 3 -15.51 8.96 1.66
N ASP A 4 -14.45 9.10 2.43
CA ASP A 4 -14.47 8.92 3.89
C ASP A 4 -14.20 10.21 4.66
N ARG A 5 -13.89 11.30 3.96
CA ARG A 5 -13.62 12.62 4.56
C ARG A 5 -14.26 13.72 3.73
N PRO A 6 -14.95 14.67 4.36
CA PRO A 6 -15.44 15.86 3.67
C PRO A 6 -14.26 16.73 3.23
N SER A 7 -14.47 17.51 2.17
CA SER A 7 -13.46 18.48 1.73
C SER A 7 -13.27 19.60 2.76
N THR A 8 -12.08 20.20 2.78
CA THR A 8 -11.75 21.28 3.71
C THR A 8 -12.71 22.46 3.55
N GLU A 9 -13.00 22.89 2.32
CA GLU A 9 -13.93 23.97 2.04
C GLU A 9 -15.36 23.63 2.48
N THR A 10 -15.82 22.39 2.28
CA THR A 10 -17.13 21.96 2.76
C THR A 10 -17.24 22.05 4.28
N MET A 11 -16.21 21.60 5.00
CA MET A 11 -16.18 21.68 6.46
C MET A 11 -16.06 23.13 6.94
N PHE A 12 -15.28 23.96 6.28
CA PHE A 12 -15.16 25.38 6.61
C PHE A 12 -16.53 26.07 6.58
N TYR A 13 -17.26 25.92 5.47
CA TYR A 13 -18.58 26.55 5.33
C TYR A 13 -19.64 25.90 6.24
N ALA A 14 -19.63 24.57 6.38
CA ALA A 14 -20.59 23.88 7.24
C ALA A 14 -20.41 24.27 8.71
N LEU A 15 -19.19 24.30 9.22
CA LEU A 15 -18.90 24.69 10.60
C LEU A 15 -19.24 26.16 10.84
N GLY A 16 -18.96 27.05 9.87
CA GLY A 16 -19.34 28.44 9.92
C GLY A 16 -20.85 28.67 10.09
N GLN A 17 -21.70 27.82 9.47
CA GLN A 17 -23.17 27.87 9.67
C GLN A 17 -23.59 27.53 11.11
N TYR A 18 -22.78 26.79 11.84
CA TYR A 18 -23.00 26.50 13.26
C TYR A 18 -22.31 27.50 14.21
N GLY A 19 -21.74 28.59 13.66
CA GLY A 19 -21.03 29.60 14.45
C GLY A 19 -19.67 29.15 14.98
N ILE A 20 -19.09 28.06 14.40
CA ILE A 20 -17.78 27.55 14.79
C ILE A 20 -16.72 28.24 13.94
N GLU A 21 -15.83 28.98 14.57
CA GLU A 21 -14.66 29.58 13.92
C GLU A 21 -13.57 28.55 13.74
N THR A 22 -13.14 28.34 12.49
CA THR A 22 -12.09 27.37 12.16
C THR A 22 -10.68 27.94 12.21
N GLY A 23 -10.55 29.27 12.28
CA GLY A 23 -9.27 29.99 12.17
C GLY A 23 -8.65 29.97 10.75
N LEU A 24 -9.36 29.43 9.76
CA LEU A 24 -8.89 29.39 8.37
C LEU A 24 -9.31 30.67 7.62
N ASN A 25 -8.48 31.07 6.64
CA ASN A 25 -8.75 32.22 5.80
C ASN A 25 -9.57 31.80 4.57
N GLU A 26 -10.77 32.37 4.41
CA GLU A 26 -11.70 32.05 3.33
C GLU A 26 -11.11 32.32 1.93
N ASP A 27 -10.46 33.47 1.73
CA ASP A 27 -9.88 33.84 0.44
C ASP A 27 -8.78 32.85 0.03
N VAL A 28 -7.99 32.38 1.00
CA VAL A 28 -6.93 31.39 0.74
C VAL A 28 -7.53 30.04 0.36
N ILE A 29 -8.58 29.58 1.08
CA ILE A 29 -9.27 28.33 0.76
C ILE A 29 -9.84 28.37 -0.66
N ASN A 30 -10.50 29.47 -1.03
CA ASN A 30 -11.09 29.66 -2.35
C ASN A 30 -10.02 29.67 -3.45
N LYS A 31 -8.91 30.38 -3.24
CA LYS A 31 -7.77 30.36 -4.20
C LYS A 31 -7.17 28.96 -4.39
N VAL A 32 -7.00 28.21 -3.31
CA VAL A 32 -6.52 26.82 -3.38
C VAL A 32 -7.50 25.94 -4.14
N ASN A 33 -8.79 26.06 -3.84
CA ASN A 33 -9.83 25.28 -4.51
C ASN A 33 -9.87 25.59 -6.02
N ASP A 34 -9.84 26.87 -6.41
CA ASP A 34 -9.85 27.29 -7.81
C ASP A 34 -8.60 26.81 -8.56
N TYR A 35 -7.44 26.79 -7.91
CA TYR A 35 -6.21 26.24 -8.49
C TYR A 35 -6.33 24.74 -8.76
N PHE A 36 -6.91 23.96 -7.84
CA PHE A 36 -6.99 22.51 -7.98
C PHE A 36 -8.16 22.00 -8.83
N LYS A 37 -9.23 22.78 -9.02
CA LYS A 37 -10.37 22.40 -9.88
C LYS A 37 -9.96 21.94 -11.28
N PRO A 38 -9.19 22.71 -12.08
CA PRO A 38 -8.78 22.30 -13.43
C PRO A 38 -7.82 21.11 -13.40
N ILE A 39 -6.97 21.00 -12.37
CA ILE A 39 -6.07 19.86 -12.19
C ILE A 39 -6.89 18.58 -11.96
N LYS A 40 -7.87 18.62 -11.05
CA LYS A 40 -8.79 17.50 -10.81
C LYS A 40 -9.48 17.08 -12.12
N GLN A 41 -10.01 18.05 -12.88
CA GLN A 41 -10.69 17.76 -14.15
C GLN A 41 -9.76 17.05 -15.13
N LYS A 42 -8.51 17.50 -15.28
CA LYS A 42 -7.50 16.85 -16.11
C LYS A 42 -7.27 15.38 -15.72
N TYR A 43 -7.24 15.07 -14.42
CA TYR A 43 -7.08 13.68 -13.93
C TYR A 43 -8.33 12.84 -14.17
N VAL A 44 -9.52 13.43 -14.08
CA VAL A 44 -10.79 12.76 -14.42
C VAL A 44 -10.82 12.43 -15.91
N ASP A 45 -10.53 13.41 -16.76
CA ASP A 45 -10.57 13.27 -18.23
C ASP A 45 -9.53 12.24 -18.73
N SER A 46 -8.39 12.15 -18.06
CA SER A 46 -7.35 11.15 -18.36
C SER A 46 -7.65 9.75 -17.84
N GLY A 47 -8.78 9.55 -17.14
CA GLY A 47 -9.15 8.26 -16.53
C GLY A 47 -8.32 7.86 -15.30
N ARG A 48 -7.38 8.71 -14.84
CA ARG A 48 -6.57 8.44 -13.64
C ARG A 48 -7.39 8.48 -12.36
N ILE A 49 -8.48 9.25 -12.36
CA ILE A 49 -9.46 9.26 -11.27
C ILE A 49 -10.76 8.64 -11.80
N SER A 50 -11.10 7.47 -11.27
CA SER A 50 -12.33 6.77 -11.62
C SER A 50 -13.56 7.48 -11.02
N ALA A 51 -14.65 7.58 -11.79
CA ALA A 51 -15.94 8.07 -11.29
C ALA A 51 -16.44 7.24 -10.10
N LYS A 52 -16.19 5.92 -10.08
CA LYS A 52 -16.50 5.04 -8.95
C LYS A 52 -15.73 5.42 -7.68
N SER A 53 -14.49 5.90 -7.79
CA SER A 53 -13.70 6.33 -6.64
C SER A 53 -14.17 7.69 -6.07
N MET A 54 -14.92 8.47 -6.84
CA MET A 54 -15.49 9.75 -6.42
C MET A 54 -16.92 9.63 -5.89
N ALA A 55 -17.64 8.55 -6.21
CA ALA A 55 -19.00 8.33 -5.76
C ALA A 55 -19.04 8.04 -4.26
N THR A 56 -20.02 8.61 -3.56
CA THR A 56 -20.29 8.30 -2.16
C THR A 56 -20.99 6.94 -2.10
N ASP A 57 -20.46 6.02 -1.28
CA ASP A 57 -21.04 4.71 -1.07
C ASP A 57 -21.19 4.44 0.43
N ALA A 58 -22.42 4.45 0.93
CA ALA A 58 -22.71 4.19 2.33
C ALA A 58 -22.37 2.74 2.75
N GLN A 59 -22.29 1.80 1.81
CA GLN A 59 -21.86 0.42 2.11
C GLN A 59 -20.40 0.36 2.60
N ALA A 60 -19.56 1.33 2.24
CA ALA A 60 -18.23 1.44 2.79
C ALA A 60 -18.21 1.53 4.33
N LEU A 61 -19.26 2.10 4.94
CA LEU A 61 -19.44 2.13 6.39
C LEU A 61 -19.82 0.76 6.96
N VAL A 62 -20.60 -0.02 6.23
CA VAL A 62 -21.00 -1.37 6.63
C VAL A 62 -19.80 -2.31 6.67
N TYR A 63 -18.98 -2.29 5.62
CA TYR A 63 -17.76 -3.11 5.52
C TYR A 63 -16.57 -2.50 6.28
N LYS A 64 -16.72 -1.28 6.82
CA LYS A 64 -15.67 -0.54 7.54
C LYS A 64 -14.36 -0.41 6.74
N VAL A 65 -14.49 -0.25 5.42
CA VAL A 65 -13.37 -0.17 4.48
C VAL A 65 -12.97 1.29 4.26
N PRO A 66 -11.74 1.70 4.62
CA PRO A 66 -11.24 3.05 4.31
C PRO A 66 -11.17 3.31 2.81
N GLY A 67 -11.43 4.55 2.39
CA GLY A 67 -11.48 4.93 0.96
C GLY A 67 -10.19 4.60 0.19
N GLY A 68 -9.01 4.75 0.81
CA GLY A 68 -7.73 4.37 0.21
C GLY A 68 -7.61 2.86 -0.06
N MET A 69 -8.06 2.02 0.89
CA MET A 69 -8.10 0.57 0.72
C MET A 69 -9.03 0.17 -0.44
N LEU A 70 -10.20 0.81 -0.52
CA LEU A 70 -11.18 0.54 -1.57
C LEU A 70 -10.62 0.89 -2.96
N SER A 71 -9.93 2.02 -3.08
CA SER A 71 -9.30 2.45 -4.34
C SER A 71 -8.23 1.46 -4.80
N ASN A 72 -7.38 1.00 -3.88
CA ASN A 72 -6.36 -0.01 -4.19
C ASN A 72 -6.98 -1.35 -4.61
N MET A 73 -8.05 -1.78 -3.93
CA MET A 73 -8.75 -3.01 -4.27
C MET A 73 -9.41 -2.94 -5.66
N ILE A 74 -10.01 -1.80 -6.02
CA ILE A 74 -10.56 -1.56 -7.36
C ILE A 74 -9.45 -1.64 -8.40
N ALA A 75 -8.30 -0.98 -8.16
CA ALA A 75 -7.16 -1.02 -9.07
C ALA A 75 -6.66 -2.46 -9.26
N ASN A 76 -6.39 -3.18 -8.18
CA ASN A 76 -5.91 -4.56 -8.23
C ASN A 76 -6.88 -5.49 -8.98
N LEU A 77 -8.18 -5.42 -8.70
CA LEU A 77 -9.19 -6.24 -9.38
C LEU A 77 -9.36 -5.85 -10.85
N THR A 78 -9.17 -4.58 -11.19
CA THR A 78 -9.20 -4.11 -12.58
C THR A 78 -8.01 -4.67 -13.36
N ASP A 79 -6.81 -4.58 -12.81
CA ASP A 79 -5.58 -5.11 -13.42
C ASP A 79 -5.66 -6.63 -13.62
N MET A 80 -6.29 -7.33 -12.68
CA MET A 80 -6.54 -8.78 -12.75
C MET A 80 -7.75 -9.16 -13.60
N LYS A 81 -8.49 -8.18 -14.16
CA LYS A 81 -9.75 -8.39 -14.90
C LYS A 81 -10.80 -9.18 -14.11
N ALA A 82 -10.86 -8.98 -12.81
CA ALA A 82 -11.69 -9.71 -11.85
C ALA A 82 -12.65 -8.80 -11.07
N MET A 83 -13.14 -7.74 -11.70
CA MET A 83 -14.09 -6.78 -11.08
C MET A 83 -15.43 -7.42 -10.69
N ASP A 84 -15.80 -8.54 -11.28
CA ASP A 84 -16.96 -9.36 -10.90
C ASP A 84 -16.84 -9.92 -9.48
N LYS A 85 -15.66 -10.02 -8.93
CA LYS A 85 -15.36 -10.49 -7.57
C LYS A 85 -15.38 -9.39 -6.51
N PHE A 86 -15.58 -8.13 -6.90
CA PHE A 86 -15.50 -6.98 -6.01
C PHE A 86 -16.40 -7.09 -4.77
N ASP A 87 -17.68 -7.39 -4.97
CA ASP A 87 -18.65 -7.49 -3.86
C ASP A 87 -18.35 -8.67 -2.93
N ALA A 88 -17.86 -9.78 -3.48
CA ALA A 88 -17.42 -10.92 -2.69
C ALA A 88 -16.20 -10.56 -1.84
N ALA A 89 -15.23 -9.84 -2.40
CA ALA A 89 -14.05 -9.38 -1.68
C ALA A 89 -14.41 -8.39 -0.56
N LEU A 90 -15.37 -7.48 -0.78
CA LEU A 90 -15.88 -6.60 0.27
C LEU A 90 -16.46 -7.36 1.46
N LYS A 91 -17.23 -8.41 1.19
CA LYS A 91 -17.82 -9.27 2.24
C LYS A 91 -16.78 -10.09 2.99
N GLU A 92 -15.67 -10.44 2.35
CA GLU A 92 -14.58 -11.22 2.95
C GLU A 92 -13.69 -10.37 3.88
N ILE A 93 -13.63 -9.04 3.70
CA ILE A 93 -12.79 -8.14 4.51
C ILE A 93 -13.09 -8.25 6.02
N PRO A 94 -14.35 -8.15 6.49
CA PRO A 94 -14.65 -8.30 7.92
C PRO A 94 -14.20 -9.64 8.50
N GLU A 95 -14.32 -10.72 7.74
CA GLU A 95 -13.92 -12.07 8.16
C GLU A 95 -12.39 -12.18 8.27
N VAL A 96 -11.64 -11.71 7.25
CA VAL A 96 -10.18 -11.65 7.32
C VAL A 96 -9.73 -10.78 8.49
N ARG A 97 -10.36 -9.62 8.69
CA ARG A 97 -10.05 -8.74 9.81
C ARG A 97 -10.26 -9.41 11.16
N LYS A 98 -11.33 -10.19 11.31
CA LYS A 98 -11.62 -10.98 12.51
C LYS A 98 -10.54 -12.02 12.75
N ASP A 99 -10.18 -12.79 11.73
CA ASP A 99 -9.16 -13.85 11.84
C ASP A 99 -7.78 -13.30 12.25
N LEU A 100 -7.47 -12.06 11.84
CA LEU A 100 -6.24 -11.37 12.21
C LEU A 100 -6.31 -10.64 13.58
N GLY A 101 -7.37 -10.83 14.36
CA GLY A 101 -7.50 -10.18 15.67
C GLY A 101 -7.80 -8.68 15.59
N TYR A 102 -8.61 -8.26 14.60
CA TYR A 102 -9.11 -6.90 14.41
C TYR A 102 -8.03 -5.82 14.27
N PRO A 103 -7.03 -5.99 13.40
CA PRO A 103 -6.06 -4.93 13.17
C PRO A 103 -6.75 -3.61 12.78
N PRO A 104 -6.18 -2.45 13.15
CA PRO A 104 -6.67 -1.17 12.68
C PRO A 104 -6.51 -1.07 11.17
N LEU A 105 -7.57 -0.64 10.46
CA LEU A 105 -7.57 -0.53 9.00
C LEU A 105 -6.89 0.77 8.53
N VAL A 106 -5.64 0.96 8.94
CA VAL A 106 -4.73 2.01 8.48
C VAL A 106 -3.57 1.40 7.70
N THR A 107 -2.91 2.18 6.86
CA THR A 107 -1.73 1.72 6.11
C THR A 107 -0.59 1.33 7.08
N PRO A 108 0.09 0.17 6.90
CA PRO A 108 -0.06 -0.81 5.82
C PRO A 108 -1.10 -1.92 6.08
N LEU A 109 -1.66 -2.03 7.30
CA LEU A 109 -2.53 -3.14 7.71
C LEU A 109 -3.82 -3.23 6.90
N SER A 110 -4.39 -2.08 6.48
CA SER A 110 -5.56 -2.05 5.61
C SER A 110 -5.30 -2.71 4.25
N GLN A 111 -4.12 -2.50 3.69
CA GLN A 111 -3.71 -3.13 2.42
C GLN A 111 -3.51 -4.63 2.60
N MET A 112 -2.87 -5.04 3.69
CA MET A 112 -2.68 -6.46 4.04
C MET A 112 -4.02 -7.20 4.13
N VAL A 113 -4.98 -6.65 4.87
CA VAL A 113 -6.33 -7.22 5.00
C VAL A 113 -7.05 -7.28 3.65
N GLY A 114 -7.00 -6.18 2.87
CA GLY A 114 -7.65 -6.11 1.56
C GLY A 114 -7.07 -7.07 0.54
N ASN A 115 -5.75 -7.13 0.44
CA ASN A 115 -5.08 -8.04 -0.49
C ASN A 115 -5.34 -9.51 -0.13
N GLN A 116 -5.36 -9.85 1.16
CA GLN A 116 -5.68 -11.21 1.59
C GLN A 116 -7.15 -11.56 1.29
N ALA A 117 -8.10 -10.63 1.51
CA ALA A 117 -9.51 -10.84 1.16
C ALA A 117 -9.70 -11.08 -0.34
N VAL A 118 -9.06 -10.28 -1.19
CA VAL A 118 -9.07 -10.48 -2.65
C VAL A 118 -8.49 -11.83 -3.02
N THR A 119 -7.34 -12.21 -2.42
CA THR A 119 -6.69 -13.50 -2.68
C THR A 119 -7.58 -14.68 -2.29
N ASN A 120 -8.25 -14.63 -1.13
CA ASN A 120 -9.18 -15.67 -0.69
C ASN A 120 -10.31 -15.90 -1.71
N VAL A 121 -10.90 -14.80 -2.19
CA VAL A 121 -12.00 -14.86 -3.17
C VAL A 121 -11.54 -15.36 -4.53
N LEU A 122 -10.37 -14.92 -5.00
CA LEU A 122 -9.81 -15.36 -6.28
C LEU A 122 -9.45 -16.85 -6.28
N MET A 123 -8.92 -17.33 -5.15
CA MET A 123 -8.54 -18.76 -5.00
C MET A 123 -9.73 -19.67 -4.72
N GLY A 124 -10.92 -19.11 -4.40
CA GLY A 124 -12.11 -19.87 -4.03
C GLY A 124 -12.00 -20.63 -2.70
N GLU A 125 -10.90 -20.47 -1.98
CA GLU A 125 -10.63 -21.08 -0.68
C GLU A 125 -9.87 -20.10 0.21
N ARG A 126 -10.36 -19.93 1.46
CA ARG A 126 -9.75 -19.00 2.43
C ARG A 126 -8.36 -19.47 2.84
N TYR A 127 -7.39 -18.55 2.74
CA TYR A 127 -6.00 -18.79 3.12
C TYR A 127 -5.32 -19.95 2.40
N LYS A 128 -5.78 -20.34 1.20
CA LYS A 128 -5.06 -21.26 0.33
C LYS A 128 -3.67 -20.72 0.02
N ILE A 129 -3.60 -19.42 -0.26
CA ILE A 129 -2.38 -18.64 -0.35
C ILE A 129 -2.41 -17.58 0.75
N VAL A 130 -1.40 -17.58 1.61
CA VAL A 130 -1.21 -16.57 2.66
C VAL A 130 -0.14 -15.60 2.20
N SER A 131 -0.49 -14.31 2.10
CA SER A 131 0.46 -13.28 1.68
C SER A 131 1.63 -13.15 2.65
N LYS A 132 2.78 -12.69 2.15
CA LYS A 132 3.98 -12.50 2.98
C LYS A 132 3.74 -11.53 4.13
N GLU A 133 2.94 -10.50 3.90
CA GLU A 133 2.56 -9.50 4.90
C GLU A 133 1.74 -10.14 6.03
N VAL A 134 0.76 -10.99 5.71
CA VAL A 134 -0.02 -11.74 6.72
C VAL A 134 0.89 -12.70 7.50
N GLN A 135 1.79 -13.40 6.83
CA GLN A 135 2.76 -14.26 7.51
C GLN A 135 3.63 -13.46 8.50
N ASN A 136 4.13 -12.30 8.08
CA ASN A 136 4.94 -11.42 8.90
C ASN A 136 4.14 -10.82 10.07
N TYR A 137 2.86 -10.54 9.84
CA TYR A 137 1.95 -10.11 10.90
C TYR A 137 1.84 -11.16 12.01
N PHE A 138 1.60 -12.43 11.64
CA PHE A 138 1.56 -13.54 12.62
C PHE A 138 2.91 -13.82 13.29
N ARG A 139 4.03 -13.50 12.61
CA ARG A 139 5.37 -13.58 13.22
C ARG A 139 5.65 -12.48 14.23
N GLY A 140 4.75 -11.48 14.37
CA GLY A 140 4.89 -10.39 15.34
C GLY A 140 5.63 -9.16 14.80
N GLN A 141 5.95 -9.09 13.51
CA GLN A 141 6.68 -7.94 12.92
C GLN A 141 5.87 -6.63 12.87
N TYR A 142 4.56 -6.71 13.09
CA TYR A 142 3.66 -5.55 13.16
C TYR A 142 3.19 -5.24 14.59
N GLY A 143 3.81 -5.88 15.60
CA GLY A 143 3.41 -5.74 16.99
C GLY A 143 2.33 -6.75 17.42
N ILE A 144 1.59 -6.42 18.46
CA ILE A 144 0.60 -7.29 19.07
C ILE A 144 -0.78 -7.00 18.49
N ALA A 145 -1.51 -8.05 18.09
CA ALA A 145 -2.88 -7.93 17.63
C ALA A 145 -3.81 -7.39 18.73
N PRO A 146 -4.78 -6.51 18.40
CA PRO A 146 -5.71 -5.95 19.40
C PRO A 146 -6.61 -6.99 20.07
N ALA A 147 -6.88 -8.12 19.40
CA ALA A 147 -7.68 -9.22 19.91
C ALA A 147 -7.04 -10.57 19.51
N PRO A 148 -7.52 -11.69 20.08
CA PRO A 148 -7.02 -13.01 19.72
C PRO A 148 -7.14 -13.27 18.22
N VAL A 149 -6.07 -13.78 17.63
CA VAL A 149 -6.02 -14.19 16.22
C VAL A 149 -6.57 -15.62 16.06
N SER A 150 -6.91 -15.99 14.82
CA SER A 150 -7.35 -17.35 14.51
C SER A 150 -6.24 -18.36 14.83
N GLU A 151 -6.49 -19.28 15.77
CA GLU A 151 -5.53 -20.31 16.19
C GLU A 151 -5.15 -21.25 15.05
N SER A 152 -6.12 -21.62 14.22
CA SER A 152 -5.88 -22.48 13.05
C SER A 152 -4.98 -21.83 12.03
N LEU A 153 -5.15 -20.52 11.81
CA LEU A 153 -4.31 -19.74 10.89
C LEU A 153 -2.92 -19.51 11.49
N GLN A 154 -2.84 -19.24 12.78
CA GLN A 154 -1.55 -19.14 13.49
C GLN A 154 -0.76 -20.44 13.40
N ALA A 155 -1.38 -21.59 13.68
CA ALA A 155 -0.74 -22.89 13.55
C ALA A 155 -0.28 -23.18 12.10
N LYS A 156 -1.07 -22.80 11.11
CA LYS A 156 -0.71 -22.94 9.68
C LYS A 156 0.53 -22.12 9.32
N ILE A 157 0.71 -20.93 9.90
CA ILE A 157 1.80 -20.00 9.54
C ILE A 157 3.05 -20.24 10.38
N LEU A 158 2.90 -20.44 11.69
CA LEU A 158 4.01 -20.55 12.64
C LEU A 158 4.35 -22.00 13.02
N GLY A 159 3.51 -22.97 12.61
CA GLY A 159 3.56 -24.34 13.11
C GLY A 159 2.78 -24.52 14.40
N GLU A 160 2.52 -25.78 14.79
CA GLU A 160 1.82 -26.10 16.03
C GLU A 160 2.58 -25.57 17.25
N GLY A 161 1.89 -24.79 18.09
CA GLY A 161 2.48 -24.19 19.29
C GLY A 161 3.39 -22.98 19.03
N GLY A 162 3.54 -22.56 17.78
CA GLY A 162 4.34 -21.39 17.40
C GLY A 162 3.76 -20.10 17.99
N LYS A 163 4.64 -19.25 18.54
CA LYS A 163 4.28 -17.93 19.10
C LYS A 163 4.95 -16.82 18.31
N PRO A 164 4.27 -15.65 18.19
CA PRO A 164 4.90 -14.48 17.57
C PRO A 164 6.10 -14.02 18.41
N VAL A 165 7.10 -13.47 17.73
CA VAL A 165 8.27 -12.85 18.36
C VAL A 165 7.94 -11.40 18.70
N ASP A 166 8.41 -10.88 19.84
CA ASP A 166 8.33 -9.44 20.11
C ASP A 166 9.38 -8.70 19.29
N CYS A 167 8.95 -8.16 18.14
CA CYS A 167 9.82 -7.45 17.21
C CYS A 167 10.57 -6.26 17.85
N ARG A 168 9.99 -5.61 18.87
CA ARG A 168 10.61 -4.46 19.54
C ARG A 168 11.92 -4.83 20.25
N ILE A 169 12.01 -6.04 20.78
CA ILE A 169 13.23 -6.53 21.45
C ILE A 169 14.25 -6.98 20.40
N ASP A 170 13.79 -7.62 19.34
CA ASP A 170 14.64 -8.17 18.29
C ASP A 170 15.26 -7.05 17.43
N ASP A 171 14.46 -6.06 17.04
CA ASP A 171 14.91 -4.94 16.21
C ASP A 171 15.94 -4.05 16.92
N ALA A 172 15.80 -3.84 18.22
CA ALA A 172 16.79 -3.08 19.00
C ALA A 172 18.19 -3.72 19.00
N LYS A 173 18.26 -5.05 18.85
CA LYS A 173 19.54 -5.81 18.77
C LYS A 173 20.11 -5.82 17.35
N ARG A 174 19.28 -5.70 16.33
CA ARG A 174 19.63 -5.88 14.91
C ARG A 174 20.23 -4.63 14.25
N THR A 175 19.80 -3.44 14.67
CA THR A 175 20.04 -2.17 13.93
C THR A 175 21.52 -1.91 13.62
N GLY A 176 22.43 -2.20 14.56
CA GLY A 176 23.86 -1.96 14.36
C GLY A 176 24.56 -3.02 13.50
N GLU A 177 24.10 -4.27 13.54
CA GLU A 177 24.65 -5.36 12.74
C GLU A 177 24.17 -5.29 11.29
N ASP A 178 22.90 -4.91 11.07
CA ASP A 178 22.32 -4.81 9.73
C ASP A 178 22.97 -3.68 8.93
N PHE A 179 23.33 -2.57 9.56
CA PHE A 179 24.08 -1.48 8.90
C PHE A 179 25.47 -1.94 8.44
N LYS A 180 26.20 -2.67 9.27
CA LYS A 180 27.54 -3.19 8.91
C LYS A 180 27.45 -4.19 7.76
N LYS A 181 26.52 -5.15 7.85
CA LYS A 181 26.28 -6.14 6.79
C LYS A 181 25.87 -5.49 5.46
N ALA A 182 24.99 -4.50 5.51
CA ALA A 182 24.56 -3.77 4.34
C ALA A 182 25.72 -2.99 3.70
N LYS A 183 26.56 -2.34 4.51
CA LYS A 183 27.74 -1.63 4.04
C LYS A 183 28.76 -2.57 3.38
N GLU A 184 28.99 -3.72 3.98
CA GLU A 184 29.88 -4.77 3.43
C GLU A 184 29.30 -5.36 2.11
N ALA A 185 27.99 -5.61 2.06
CA ALA A 185 27.33 -6.14 0.87
C ALA A 185 27.35 -5.16 -0.32
N LEU A 186 27.25 -3.87 -0.07
CA LEU A 186 27.27 -2.84 -1.10
C LEU A 186 28.67 -2.52 -1.60
N GLY A 187 29.69 -2.63 -0.75
CA GLY A 187 31.07 -2.27 -1.10
C GLY A 187 31.14 -0.88 -1.74
N ASP A 188 31.75 -0.79 -2.93
CA ASP A 188 31.97 0.45 -3.67
C ASP A 188 30.67 1.03 -4.31
N LEU A 189 29.56 0.31 -4.29
CA LEU A 189 28.28 0.84 -4.77
C LEU A 189 27.70 1.90 -3.83
N ALA A 190 27.97 1.79 -2.52
CA ALA A 190 27.57 2.79 -1.54
C ALA A 190 28.60 3.92 -1.48
N ARG A 191 28.16 5.16 -1.70
CA ARG A 191 29.00 6.37 -1.66
C ARG A 191 28.83 7.16 -0.38
N SER A 192 27.74 6.88 0.34
CA SER A 192 27.40 7.57 1.57
C SER A 192 26.65 6.63 2.52
N GLU A 193 26.46 7.07 3.76
CA GLU A 193 25.64 6.33 4.73
C GLU A 193 24.17 6.29 4.33
N GLU A 194 23.68 7.32 3.63
CA GLU A 194 22.32 7.36 3.07
C GLU A 194 22.10 6.27 2.01
N ASP A 195 23.11 5.94 1.21
CA ASP A 195 23.04 4.82 0.28
C ASP A 195 22.86 3.49 1.03
N VAL A 196 23.60 3.29 2.12
CA VAL A 196 23.46 2.11 2.97
C VAL A 196 22.08 2.03 3.61
N MET A 197 21.57 3.15 4.13
CA MET A 197 20.22 3.23 4.70
C MET A 197 19.15 2.98 3.65
N SER A 198 19.30 3.50 2.45
CA SER A 198 18.39 3.26 1.32
C SER A 198 18.32 1.78 0.96
N TYR A 199 19.45 1.09 0.97
CA TYR A 199 19.51 -0.35 0.74
C TYR A 199 18.83 -1.16 1.86
N ILE A 200 19.02 -0.78 3.12
CA ILE A 200 18.35 -1.44 4.25
C ILE A 200 16.82 -1.30 4.13
N CYS A 201 16.35 -0.11 3.78
CA CYS A 201 14.91 0.17 3.68
C CYS A 201 14.26 -0.42 2.42
N TYR A 202 14.96 -0.39 1.28
CA TYR A 202 14.42 -0.72 -0.04
C TYR A 202 15.47 -1.44 -0.90
N PRO A 203 15.85 -2.68 -0.55
CA PRO A 203 17.02 -3.35 -1.16
C PRO A 203 16.95 -3.45 -2.68
N ASP A 204 15.85 -3.91 -3.25
CA ASP A 204 15.73 -4.11 -4.70
C ASP A 204 15.77 -2.77 -5.48
N GLN A 205 15.07 -1.75 -4.97
CA GLN A 205 15.01 -0.43 -5.58
C GLN A 205 16.36 0.30 -5.49
N ALA A 206 17.02 0.19 -4.34
CA ALA A 206 18.32 0.78 -4.11
C ALA A 206 19.40 0.14 -5.00
N MET A 207 19.43 -1.20 -5.10
CA MET A 207 20.38 -1.89 -5.99
C MET A 207 20.22 -1.45 -7.44
N LYS A 208 18.98 -1.44 -7.94
CA LYS A 208 18.70 -0.97 -9.30
C LYS A 208 19.16 0.48 -9.52
N PHE A 209 18.90 1.35 -8.55
CA PHE A 209 19.35 2.74 -8.62
C PHE A 209 20.87 2.86 -8.66
N PHE A 210 21.59 2.08 -7.85
CA PHE A 210 23.06 2.12 -7.79
C PHE A 210 23.68 1.56 -9.07
N GLU A 211 23.11 0.50 -9.64
CA GLU A 211 23.53 -0.07 -10.92
C GLU A 211 23.30 0.94 -12.06
N ASP A 212 22.13 1.55 -12.13
CA ASP A 212 21.78 2.59 -13.12
C ASP A 212 22.69 3.82 -12.98
N ARG A 213 23.04 4.22 -11.74
CA ARG A 213 23.95 5.32 -11.45
C ARG A 213 25.36 5.00 -11.98
N LYS A 214 25.87 3.81 -11.66
CA LYS A 214 27.19 3.35 -12.12
C LYS A 214 27.25 3.25 -13.65
N ALA A 215 26.25 2.67 -14.27
CA ALA A 215 26.19 2.53 -15.73
C ALA A 215 26.16 3.87 -16.46
N LYS A 216 25.44 4.87 -15.91
CA LYS A 216 25.43 6.24 -16.47
C LYS A 216 26.80 6.91 -16.40
N GLU A 217 27.54 6.70 -15.34
CA GLU A 217 28.90 7.27 -15.18
C GLU A 217 29.94 6.58 -16.07
N GLU A 218 29.81 5.28 -16.23
CA GLU A 218 30.66 4.49 -17.12
C GLU A 218 30.26 4.63 -18.61
N ASN A 219 29.23 5.47 -18.93
CA ASN A 219 28.66 5.59 -20.26
C ASN A 219 28.20 4.26 -20.88
N VAL A 220 27.85 3.27 -20.06
CA VAL A 220 27.32 2.00 -20.47
C VAL A 220 25.81 2.15 -20.70
N CYS A 221 25.33 1.83 -21.90
CA CYS A 221 23.91 1.85 -22.20
C CYS A 221 23.21 0.70 -21.47
N THR A 222 22.43 0.99 -20.43
CA THR A 222 21.60 0.01 -19.69
C THR A 222 20.29 -0.33 -20.39
N LEU A 223 20.13 0.04 -21.67
CA LEU A 223 19.00 -0.46 -22.47
C LEU A 223 19.09 -1.98 -22.51
N SER A 224 18.27 -2.59 -21.68
CA SER A 224 18.22 -4.05 -21.53
C SER A 224 17.99 -4.69 -22.90
N LEU A 225 18.66 -5.82 -23.13
CA LEU A 225 18.53 -6.72 -24.28
C LEU A 225 17.09 -7.22 -24.56
N ILE A 226 16.09 -6.73 -23.82
CA ILE A 226 14.67 -7.11 -23.98
C ILE A 226 14.04 -6.50 -25.25
N HIS A 227 14.62 -5.44 -25.83
CA HIS A 227 14.08 -4.82 -27.06
C HIS A 227 14.76 -5.23 -28.37
N ILE A 228 15.66 -6.21 -28.36
CA ILE A 228 16.32 -6.68 -29.59
C ILE A 228 15.52 -7.78 -30.33
N SER A 229 14.37 -8.20 -29.81
CA SER A 229 13.57 -9.29 -30.40
C SER A 229 12.36 -8.86 -31.24
N GLU A 230 12.14 -7.58 -31.51
CA GLU A 230 11.16 -7.19 -32.52
C GLU A 230 11.82 -7.10 -33.91
N PRO A 231 11.46 -8.00 -34.84
CA PRO A 231 11.92 -7.87 -36.20
C PRO A 231 11.28 -6.64 -36.82
N THR A 232 12.10 -5.67 -37.20
CA THR A 232 11.72 -4.53 -38.06
C THR A 232 10.98 -5.08 -39.27
N ARG A 233 9.67 -4.93 -39.34
CA ARG A 233 8.93 -5.10 -40.59
C ARG A 233 9.38 -3.97 -41.51
N LEU A 234 10.21 -4.33 -42.47
CA LEU A 234 10.48 -3.55 -43.66
C LEU A 234 9.14 -3.35 -44.36
N LEU A 235 8.68 -2.11 -44.41
CA LEU A 235 7.63 -1.68 -45.31
C LEU A 235 8.21 -1.69 -46.73
N SER A 236 7.78 -2.62 -47.54
CA SER A 236 7.86 -2.58 -49.00
C SER A 236 6.54 -2.11 -49.54
#